data_206860e32079946ff63d7febe78291a7
#
_entry.id   206860e32079946ff63d7febe78291a7
#
_cell.length_a   1.000
_cell.length_b   1.000
_cell.length_c   1.000
_cell.angle_alpha   90.00
_cell.angle_beta   90.00
_cell.angle_gamma   90.00
#
_symmetry.space_group_name_H-M   'P 1'
#
loop_
_entity.id
_entity.type
_entity.pdbx_description
1 polymer ?
#
loop_
_entity_poly.entity_id
_entity_poly.type
_entity_poly.pdbx_seq_one_letter_code
_entity_poly.pdbx_strand_id
1 'polypeptide(L)'
;MAYPLIDLQRAGYFVKEYVYRIEEAVIRTLDHFGVTGHRVAGAPGIYVRLDDPHSHALLPQRPQKRPENGAIAAPDFTGLGKIAALGIKVSRHCTYHGVALNVAMDLEPFSRINPCGYPGLQTVDLSTIGVSTTWDEAAQVLGGKLGALLAP
;
A
#
# COMPACT_ATOMS: atom_id res chain seq x y z
N MET A 1 -6.22 -10.34 -2.76
CA MET A 1 -5.15 -9.92 -3.69
C MET A 1 -5.75 -9.56 -5.03
N ALA A 2 -5.23 -8.52 -5.66
CA ALA A 2 -5.60 -8.14 -7.02
C ALA A 2 -4.35 -8.20 -7.94
N TYR A 3 -4.54 -8.72 -9.15
CA TYR A 3 -3.48 -8.95 -10.14
C TYR A 3 -3.77 -8.15 -11.43
N PRO A 4 -3.53 -6.83 -11.45
CA PRO A 4 -3.74 -6.05 -12.67
C PRO A 4 -2.69 -6.43 -13.72
N LEU A 5 -3.15 -6.74 -14.92
CA LEU A 5 -2.31 -7.06 -16.07
C LEU A 5 -2.41 -5.89 -17.06
N ILE A 6 -1.40 -5.04 -17.07
CA ILE A 6 -1.38 -3.80 -17.84
C ILE A 6 -0.19 -3.80 -18.80
N ASP A 7 -0.46 -3.51 -20.05
CA ASP A 7 0.57 -3.12 -21.03
C ASP A 7 0.86 -1.63 -20.84
N LEU A 8 1.97 -1.32 -20.18
CA LEU A 8 2.36 0.05 -19.84
C LEU A 8 2.60 0.92 -21.07
N GLN A 9 3.07 0.32 -22.16
CA GLN A 9 3.29 1.06 -23.41
C GLN A 9 1.96 1.52 -24.01
N ARG A 10 0.96 0.63 -24.04
CA ARG A 10 -0.38 0.97 -24.51
C ARG A 10 -1.12 1.90 -23.54
N ALA A 11 -0.89 1.74 -22.27
CA ALA A 11 -1.48 2.59 -21.23
C ALA A 11 -0.88 4.01 -21.21
N GLY A 12 0.31 4.20 -21.77
CA GLY A 12 0.94 5.52 -21.92
C GLY A 12 1.60 6.05 -20.65
N TYR A 13 1.95 5.18 -19.69
CA TYR A 13 2.65 5.59 -18.47
C TYR A 13 3.72 4.56 -18.03
N PHE A 14 4.63 5.00 -17.16
CA PHE A 14 5.77 4.20 -16.69
C PHE A 14 5.49 3.50 -15.37
N VAL A 15 6.40 2.61 -14.96
CA VAL A 15 6.29 1.79 -13.75
C VAL A 15 6.05 2.63 -12.48
N LYS A 16 6.71 3.78 -12.34
CA LYS A 16 6.51 4.67 -11.18
C LYS A 16 5.08 5.19 -11.09
N GLU A 17 4.51 5.59 -12.22
CA GLU A 17 3.12 6.01 -12.33
C GLU A 17 2.17 4.85 -12.03
N TYR A 18 2.47 3.67 -12.54
CA TYR A 18 1.69 2.46 -12.26
C TYR A 18 1.64 2.14 -10.76
N VAL A 19 2.80 2.15 -10.09
CA VAL A 19 2.88 1.95 -8.63
C VAL A 19 2.05 3.01 -7.89
N TYR A 20 2.21 4.28 -8.26
CA TYR A 20 1.45 5.37 -7.67
C TYR A 20 -0.06 5.17 -7.81
N ARG A 21 -0.54 4.77 -8.99
CA ARG A 21 -1.96 4.54 -9.26
C ARG A 21 -2.52 3.37 -8.45
N ILE A 22 -1.75 2.29 -8.28
CA ILE A 22 -2.17 1.17 -7.43
C ILE A 22 -2.24 1.61 -5.96
N GLU A 23 -1.24 2.31 -5.46
CA GLU A 23 -1.26 2.84 -4.10
C GLU A 23 -2.44 3.79 -3.89
N GLU A 24 -2.72 4.66 -4.87
CA GLU A 24 -3.88 5.55 -4.83
C GLU A 24 -5.21 4.77 -4.80
N ALA A 25 -5.31 3.68 -5.55
CA ALA A 25 -6.51 2.82 -5.51
C ALA A 25 -6.74 2.23 -4.11
N VAL A 26 -5.67 1.80 -3.45
CA VAL A 26 -5.75 1.30 -2.07
C VAL A 26 -6.13 2.43 -1.10
N ILE A 27 -5.52 3.60 -1.22
CA ILE A 27 -5.83 4.76 -0.38
C ILE A 27 -7.32 5.13 -0.51
N ARG A 28 -7.85 5.21 -1.73
CA ARG A 28 -9.26 5.51 -1.97
C ARG A 28 -10.20 4.38 -1.52
N THR A 29 -9.72 3.14 -1.53
CA THR A 29 -10.47 2.01 -0.96
C THR A 29 -10.55 2.14 0.57
N LEU A 30 -9.45 2.46 1.23
CA LEU A 30 -9.43 2.71 2.67
C LEU A 30 -10.31 3.89 3.06
N ASP A 31 -10.27 4.98 2.28
CA ASP A 31 -11.11 6.16 2.47
C ASP A 31 -12.61 5.83 2.41
N HIS A 32 -13.00 4.92 1.51
CA HIS A 32 -14.38 4.40 1.47
C HIS A 32 -14.82 3.79 2.81
N PHE A 33 -13.91 3.18 3.55
CA PHE A 33 -14.15 2.61 4.88
C PHE A 33 -13.83 3.58 6.03
N GLY A 34 -13.59 4.84 5.74
CA GLY A 34 -13.26 5.86 6.75
C GLY A 34 -11.84 5.77 7.30
N VAL A 35 -10.95 5.06 6.64
CA VAL A 35 -9.54 4.86 7.04
C VAL A 35 -8.63 5.71 6.18
N THR A 36 -7.68 6.40 6.79
CA THR A 36 -6.67 7.17 6.07
C THR A 36 -5.44 6.33 5.81
N GLY A 37 -5.19 6.00 4.54
CA GLY A 37 -3.98 5.33 4.09
C GLY A 37 -2.86 6.31 3.79
N HIS A 38 -1.64 5.93 4.11
CA HIS A 38 -0.44 6.75 3.92
C HIS A 38 0.60 6.01 3.10
N ARG A 39 1.35 6.79 2.29
CA ARG A 39 2.58 6.35 1.65
C ARG A 39 3.77 6.65 2.55
N VAL A 40 4.77 5.79 2.52
CA VAL A 40 6.07 6.03 3.15
C VAL A 40 7.14 6.03 2.06
N ALA A 41 7.92 7.09 1.98
CA ALA A 41 8.94 7.22 0.96
C ALA A 41 9.97 6.09 1.05
N GLY A 42 10.27 5.46 -0.10
CA GLY A 42 11.21 4.34 -0.20
C GLY A 42 10.65 2.99 0.26
N ALA A 43 9.37 2.92 0.66
CA ALA A 43 8.73 1.70 1.13
C ALA A 43 7.37 1.50 0.43
N PRO A 44 7.33 0.91 -0.76
CA PRO A 44 6.08 0.65 -1.47
C PRO A 44 5.10 -0.15 -0.61
N GLY A 45 3.83 0.26 -0.66
CA GLY A 45 2.77 -0.28 0.18
C GLY A 45 1.96 0.84 0.79
N ILE A 46 0.92 0.46 1.55
CA ILE A 46 0.08 1.43 2.24
C ILE A 46 0.09 1.14 3.72
N TYR A 47 0.18 2.21 4.49
CA TYR A 47 0.34 2.22 5.94
C TYR A 47 -0.78 3.02 6.59
N VAL A 48 -1.13 2.64 7.81
CA VAL A 48 -2.13 3.33 8.63
C VAL A 48 -1.52 3.70 9.97
N ARG A 49 -2.03 4.78 10.58
CA ARG A 49 -1.67 5.12 11.96
C ARG A 49 -2.27 4.11 12.91
N LEU A 50 -1.46 3.59 13.82
CA LEU A 50 -1.90 2.61 14.83
C LEU A 50 -2.70 3.26 15.95
N ASP A 51 -2.38 4.51 16.29
CA ASP A 51 -3.06 5.28 17.34
C ASP A 51 -4.42 5.83 16.89
N ASP A 52 -4.54 6.26 15.63
CA ASP A 52 -5.79 6.75 15.06
C ASP A 52 -5.86 6.49 13.55
N PRO A 53 -6.32 5.31 13.12
CA PRO A 53 -6.43 4.97 11.70
C PRO A 53 -7.43 5.81 10.91
N HIS A 54 -8.33 6.51 11.61
CA HIS A 54 -9.37 7.36 11.01
C HIS A 54 -9.00 8.84 10.96
N SER A 55 -7.85 9.21 11.49
CA SER A 55 -7.36 10.59 11.47
C SER A 55 -7.03 11.05 10.05
N HIS A 56 -7.57 12.20 9.65
CA HIS A 56 -7.21 12.88 8.39
C HIS A 56 -5.89 13.64 8.45
N ALA A 57 -5.18 13.64 9.58
CA ALA A 57 -3.89 14.31 9.71
C ALA A 57 -2.84 13.63 8.80
N LEU A 58 -2.17 14.43 7.98
CA LEU A 58 -1.07 13.95 7.16
C LEU A 58 0.12 13.55 8.05
N LEU A 59 0.87 12.54 7.60
CA LEU A 59 2.13 12.22 8.23
C LEU A 59 3.11 13.40 8.06
N PRO A 60 3.89 13.73 9.11
CA PRO A 60 4.94 14.70 8.98
C PRO A 60 5.88 14.30 7.85
N GLN A 61 5.97 15.10 6.82
CA GLN A 61 7.00 14.94 5.81
C GLN A 61 8.33 15.33 6.44
N ARG A 62 9.10 14.36 6.88
CA ARG A 62 10.49 14.62 7.28
C ARG A 62 11.27 14.91 6.00
N PRO A 63 11.98 16.06 5.91
CA PRO A 63 12.89 16.29 4.81
C PRO A 63 13.89 15.13 4.79
N GLN A 64 13.93 14.40 3.71
CA GLN A 64 14.98 13.40 3.49
C GLN A 64 16.29 14.20 3.29
N LYS A 65 17.02 14.46 4.39
CA LYS A 65 18.41 14.86 4.29
C LYS A 65 19.11 13.69 3.61
N ARG A 66 19.54 13.88 2.37
CA ARG A 66 20.53 12.97 1.78
C ARG A 66 21.71 12.96 2.72
N PRO A 67 22.07 11.81 3.29
CA PRO A 67 23.31 11.71 4.06
C PRO A 67 24.48 12.14 3.17
N GLU A 68 25.44 12.82 3.71
CA GLU A 68 26.64 13.28 2.99
C GLU A 68 27.40 12.14 2.30
N ASN A 69 27.21 10.90 2.76
CA ASN A 69 27.80 9.68 2.20
C ASN A 69 26.97 8.99 1.09
N GLY A 70 25.90 9.61 0.61
CA GLY A 70 25.06 9.07 -0.47
C GLY A 70 24.18 7.88 -0.11
N ALA A 71 24.13 7.44 1.16
CA ALA A 71 23.26 6.36 1.60
C ALA A 71 21.79 6.82 1.57
N ILE A 72 20.88 5.93 1.12
CA ILE A 72 19.44 6.19 1.19
C ILE A 72 19.01 6.04 2.65
N ALA A 73 18.39 7.07 3.21
CA ALA A 73 17.85 7.00 4.57
C ALA A 73 16.82 5.86 4.67
N ALA A 74 16.90 5.05 5.73
CA ALA A 74 15.90 4.01 5.98
C ALA A 74 14.51 4.64 6.19
N PRO A 75 13.42 4.00 5.68
CA PRO A 75 12.06 4.47 5.91
C PRO A 75 11.74 4.51 7.41
N ASP A 76 10.96 5.51 7.82
CA ASP A 76 10.48 5.65 9.21
C ASP A 76 9.05 5.13 9.31
N PHE A 77 8.87 4.01 10.01
CA PHE A 77 7.58 3.36 10.24
C PHE A 77 7.03 3.61 11.66
N THR A 78 7.59 4.53 12.40
CA THR A 78 7.17 4.82 13.79
C THR A 78 5.68 5.12 13.86
N GLY A 79 4.93 4.37 14.66
CA GLY A 79 3.49 4.52 14.85
C GLY A 79 2.63 4.06 13.68
N LEU A 80 3.21 3.36 12.71
CA LEU A 80 2.53 2.88 11.51
C LEU A 80 2.42 1.36 11.49
N GLY A 81 1.31 0.88 10.89
CA GLY A 81 1.11 -0.51 10.53
C GLY A 81 0.91 -0.66 9.02
N LYS A 82 1.47 -1.70 8.44
CA LYS A 82 1.31 -1.99 7.02
C LYS A 82 -0.01 -2.74 6.79
N ILE A 83 -0.90 -2.17 5.99
CA ILE A 83 -2.21 -2.75 5.67
C ILE A 83 -2.27 -3.30 4.25
N ALA A 84 -1.44 -2.80 3.35
CA ALA A 84 -1.37 -3.30 1.98
C ALA A 84 0.07 -3.41 1.50
N ALA A 85 0.35 -4.46 0.75
CA ALA A 85 1.64 -4.75 0.16
C ALA A 85 1.54 -4.75 -1.37
N LEU A 86 2.56 -4.21 -2.03
CA LEU A 86 2.73 -4.26 -3.46
C LEU A 86 3.88 -5.18 -3.83
N GLY A 87 3.64 -6.06 -4.81
CA GLY A 87 4.68 -6.87 -5.43
C GLY A 87 4.48 -6.85 -6.93
N ILE A 88 5.24 -6.01 -7.63
CA ILE A 88 5.06 -5.76 -9.05
C ILE A 88 6.28 -6.22 -9.82
N LYS A 89 6.05 -6.92 -10.91
CA LYS A 89 7.06 -7.24 -11.91
C LYS A 89 6.60 -6.78 -13.28
N VAL A 90 7.56 -6.45 -14.12
CA VAL A 90 7.31 -6.02 -15.51
C VAL A 90 8.18 -6.85 -16.44
N SER A 91 7.56 -7.40 -17.48
CA SER A 91 8.23 -8.10 -18.56
C SER A 91 7.65 -7.66 -19.90
N ARG A 92 8.48 -7.26 -20.84
CA ARG A 92 8.06 -6.80 -22.17
C ARG A 92 6.95 -5.74 -22.10
N HIS A 93 7.12 -4.74 -21.22
CA HIS A 93 6.16 -3.67 -20.91
C HIS A 93 4.87 -4.12 -20.22
N CYS A 94 4.64 -5.41 -20.00
CA CYS A 94 3.46 -5.93 -19.34
C CYS A 94 3.72 -6.15 -17.85
N THR A 95 2.80 -5.69 -17.02
CA THR A 95 2.86 -5.88 -15.57
C THR A 95 2.28 -7.22 -15.18
N TYR A 96 2.80 -7.81 -14.11
CA TYR A 96 2.24 -8.99 -13.46
C TYR A 96 2.52 -8.97 -11.96
N HIS A 97 1.88 -9.89 -11.19
CA HIS A 97 1.67 -9.73 -9.75
C HIS A 97 0.73 -8.56 -9.45
N GLY A 98 0.82 -7.94 -8.29
CA GLY A 98 -0.12 -6.88 -7.96
C GLY A 98 -0.08 -6.41 -6.53
N VAL A 99 -1.25 -6.29 -5.92
CA VAL A 99 -1.46 -5.71 -4.60
C VAL A 99 -2.25 -6.64 -3.70
N ALA A 100 -1.85 -6.71 -2.44
CA ALA A 100 -2.58 -7.38 -1.38
C ALA A 100 -3.08 -6.35 -0.36
N LEU A 101 -4.40 -6.27 -0.17
CA LEU A 101 -5.04 -5.53 0.91
C LEU A 101 -5.47 -6.52 1.99
N ASN A 102 -5.06 -6.29 3.22
CA ASN A 102 -5.42 -7.13 4.36
C ASN A 102 -6.81 -6.75 4.88
N VAL A 103 -7.76 -7.66 4.81
CA VAL A 103 -9.16 -7.42 5.19
C VAL A 103 -9.45 -7.98 6.59
N ALA A 104 -9.44 -9.30 6.73
CA ALA A 104 -9.57 -10.02 7.98
C ALA A 104 -8.86 -11.36 7.83
N MET A 105 -7.77 -11.56 8.55
CA MET A 105 -6.90 -12.71 8.34
C MET A 105 -6.12 -13.03 9.61
N ASP A 106 -5.52 -14.23 9.66
CA ASP A 106 -4.55 -14.55 10.70
C ASP A 106 -3.24 -13.80 10.43
N LEU A 107 -2.92 -12.82 11.29
CA LEU A 107 -1.72 -12.00 11.18
C LEU A 107 -0.51 -12.60 11.92
N GLU A 108 -0.70 -13.68 12.68
CA GLU A 108 0.38 -14.30 13.48
C GLU A 108 1.60 -14.67 12.63
N PRO A 109 1.47 -15.27 11.43
CA PRO A 109 2.63 -15.58 10.59
C PRO A 109 3.52 -14.37 10.25
N PHE A 110 2.94 -13.16 10.18
CA PHE A 110 3.69 -11.93 9.92
C PHE A 110 4.56 -11.49 11.11
N SER A 111 4.24 -11.93 12.34
CA SER A 111 5.06 -11.66 13.52
C SER A 111 6.39 -12.42 13.50
N ARG A 112 6.49 -13.47 12.68
CA ARG A 112 7.66 -14.33 12.54
C ARG A 112 8.62 -13.89 11.43
N ILE A 113 8.28 -12.86 10.68
CA ILE A 113 9.10 -12.31 9.59
C ILE A 113 9.27 -10.82 9.78
N ASN A 114 10.25 -10.26 9.08
CA ASN A 114 10.42 -8.81 8.98
C ASN A 114 9.78 -8.33 7.67
N PRO A 115 8.56 -7.77 7.67
CA PRO A 115 7.90 -7.33 6.46
C PRO A 115 8.80 -6.35 5.68
N CYS A 116 9.01 -6.60 4.40
CA CYS A 116 9.95 -5.83 3.57
C CYS A 116 11.38 -5.76 4.11
N GLY A 117 11.81 -6.71 4.96
CA GLY A 117 13.12 -6.71 5.60
C GLY A 117 13.28 -5.72 6.77
N TYR A 118 12.19 -5.09 7.23
CA TYR A 118 12.23 -4.11 8.32
C TYR A 118 11.79 -4.73 9.65
N PRO A 119 12.70 -4.89 10.63
CA PRO A 119 12.36 -5.37 11.96
C PRO A 119 11.37 -4.42 12.65
N GLY A 120 10.35 -4.98 13.32
CA GLY A 120 9.39 -4.20 14.11
C GLY A 120 8.30 -3.50 13.29
N LEU A 121 8.27 -3.65 11.96
CA LEU A 121 7.15 -3.18 11.17
C LEU A 121 5.94 -4.08 11.41
N GLN A 122 4.89 -3.52 12.01
CA GLN A 122 3.65 -4.22 12.31
C GLN A 122 2.80 -4.36 11.04
N THR A 123 2.21 -5.56 10.85
CA THR A 123 1.18 -5.80 9.84
C THR A 123 -0.19 -5.73 10.49
N VAL A 124 -1.13 -5.05 9.86
CA VAL A 124 -2.52 -4.90 10.30
C VAL A 124 -3.48 -5.23 9.19
N ASP A 125 -4.75 -5.43 9.54
CA ASP A 125 -5.84 -5.60 8.58
C ASP A 125 -7.03 -4.69 8.95
N LEU A 126 -8.03 -4.62 8.08
CA LEU A 126 -9.20 -3.78 8.32
C LEU A 126 -9.92 -4.15 9.62
N SER A 127 -10.02 -5.45 9.94
CA SER A 127 -10.70 -5.90 11.16
C SER A 127 -9.98 -5.46 12.43
N THR A 128 -8.66 -5.49 12.47
CA THR A 128 -7.86 -5.10 13.65
C THR A 128 -7.88 -3.60 13.90
N ILE A 129 -8.15 -2.79 12.89
CA ILE A 129 -8.31 -1.33 13.03
C ILE A 129 -9.77 -0.89 13.17
N GLY A 130 -10.68 -1.83 13.41
CA GLY A 130 -12.08 -1.53 13.76
C GLY A 130 -13.02 -1.39 12.56
N VAL A 131 -12.63 -1.79 11.35
CA VAL A 131 -13.51 -1.80 10.17
C VAL A 131 -14.16 -3.17 10.00
N SER A 132 -15.49 -3.20 10.05
CA SER A 132 -16.27 -4.39 9.78
C SER A 132 -16.70 -4.41 8.32
N THR A 133 -16.10 -5.28 7.54
CA THR A 133 -16.43 -5.48 6.12
C THR A 133 -16.19 -6.93 5.72
N THR A 134 -16.72 -7.32 4.57
CA THR A 134 -16.48 -8.64 3.99
C THR A 134 -15.37 -8.59 2.96
N TRP A 135 -14.78 -9.74 2.67
CA TRP A 135 -13.81 -9.88 1.58
C TRP A 135 -14.41 -9.43 0.24
N ASP A 136 -15.67 -9.83 -0.05
CA ASP A 136 -16.36 -9.48 -1.30
C ASP A 136 -16.55 -7.96 -1.44
N GLU A 137 -16.99 -7.28 -0.38
CA GLU A 137 -17.18 -5.84 -0.39
C GLU A 137 -15.84 -5.11 -0.63
N ALA A 138 -14.80 -5.49 0.12
CA ALA A 138 -13.47 -4.91 -0.04
C ALA A 138 -12.91 -5.15 -1.45
N ALA A 139 -13.12 -6.36 -2.00
CA ALA A 139 -12.71 -6.72 -3.35
C ALA A 139 -13.43 -5.89 -4.43
N GLN A 140 -14.74 -5.67 -4.29
CA GLN A 140 -15.52 -4.86 -5.21
C GLN A 140 -15.07 -3.39 -5.19
N VAL A 141 -14.87 -2.82 -4.02
CA VAL A 141 -14.41 -1.42 -3.88
C VAL A 141 -13.02 -1.26 -4.47
N LEU A 142 -12.07 -2.12 -4.11
CA LEU A 142 -10.71 -2.08 -4.64
C LEU A 142 -10.69 -2.29 -6.16
N GLY A 143 -11.43 -3.27 -6.65
CA GLY A 143 -11.53 -3.56 -8.08
C GLY A 143 -12.07 -2.36 -8.88
N GLY A 144 -13.09 -1.69 -8.38
CA GLY A 144 -13.64 -0.46 -8.99
C GLY A 144 -12.63 0.69 -9.02
N LYS A 145 -11.88 0.90 -7.93
CA LYS A 145 -10.83 1.93 -7.86
C LYS A 145 -9.66 1.62 -8.79
N LEU A 146 -9.21 0.37 -8.83
CA LEU A 146 -8.17 -0.08 -9.76
C LEU A 146 -8.61 0.11 -11.22
N GLY A 147 -9.82 -0.31 -11.58
CA GLY A 147 -10.35 -0.13 -12.92
C GLY A 147 -10.38 1.34 -13.36
N ALA A 148 -10.80 2.24 -12.49
CA ALA A 148 -10.85 3.67 -12.78
C ALA A 148 -9.47 4.32 -12.90
N LEU A 149 -8.51 3.92 -12.06
CA LEU A 149 -7.20 4.57 -11.98
C LEU A 149 -6.18 3.98 -12.97
N LEU A 150 -6.32 2.71 -13.35
CA LEU A 150 -5.40 2.05 -14.29
C LEU A 150 -5.84 2.18 -15.75
N ALA A 151 -7.03 2.71 -16.01
CA ALA A 151 -7.46 3.03 -17.37
C ALA A 151 -6.47 4.01 -18.02
N PRO A 152 -6.26 3.90 -19.35
CA PRO A 152 -5.38 4.81 -20.10
C PRO A 152 -5.85 6.26 -20.06
#